data_ba16195f261714c753f5d487f4bc1b11
#
_entry.id   ba16195f261714c753f5d487f4bc1b11
#
_cell.length_a   1.000
_cell.length_b   1.000
_cell.length_c   1.000
_cell.angle_alpha   90.00
_cell.angle_beta   90.00
_cell.angle_gamma   90.00
#
_symmetry.space_group_name_H-M   'P 1'
#
loop_
_entity.id
_entity.type
_entity.pdbx_description
1 polymer ?
#
loop_
_entity_poly.entity_id
_entity_poly.type
_entity_poly.pdbx_seq_one_letter_code
_entity_poly.pdbx_strand_id
1 'polypeptide(L)'
;MLRVMAAEYVDVVIVGAGLSGIGAAWHLQDKCPDRRYLILEERASMGGTWDLFRYPGIRSDSDMYTLGYNFNPWKEGKAIADGPSILKYIRETAAEAGIDRNIRYQHKMTSAKWSSEDAAWTIEIADTASDETITMRCGFLLMCAGYYNYEQGYLPEFKGYDDFEGEIVHPQHWPEELDYRGKKVVIIGSGATAVTL
;
A
#
# COMPACT_ATOMS: atom_id res chain seq x y z
N MET A 1 -12.72 11.84 36.75
CA MET A 1 -12.83 10.41 36.46
C MET A 1 -12.82 10.27 34.97
N LEU A 2 -11.65 9.99 34.36
CA LEU A 2 -11.50 9.78 32.91
C LEU A 2 -12.24 8.48 32.59
N ARG A 3 -13.27 8.59 31.76
CA ARG A 3 -13.99 7.43 31.21
C ARG A 3 -13.03 6.75 30.26
N VAL A 4 -12.38 5.67 30.68
CA VAL A 4 -11.62 4.81 29.78
C VAL A 4 -12.64 4.25 28.81
N MET A 5 -12.68 4.81 27.60
CA MET A 5 -13.48 4.25 26.50
C MET A 5 -12.92 2.86 26.23
N ALA A 6 -13.78 1.85 26.21
CA ALA A 6 -13.35 0.52 25.83
C ALA A 6 -12.76 0.60 24.40
N ALA A 7 -11.60 -0.04 24.20
CA ALA A 7 -10.98 -0.08 22.88
C ALA A 7 -11.97 -0.66 21.85
N GLU A 8 -12.04 -0.05 20.68
CA GLU A 8 -12.88 -0.55 19.58
C GLU A 8 -12.46 -1.98 19.23
N TYR A 9 -13.43 -2.87 19.01
CA TYR A 9 -13.19 -4.25 18.60
C TYR A 9 -13.81 -4.51 17.23
N VAL A 10 -13.04 -5.15 16.34
CA VAL A 10 -13.50 -5.73 15.08
C VAL A 10 -13.02 -7.18 14.97
N ASP A 11 -13.70 -8.02 14.18
CA ASP A 11 -13.30 -9.42 14.04
C ASP A 11 -11.95 -9.55 13.34
N VAL A 12 -11.73 -8.78 12.26
CA VAL A 12 -10.51 -8.81 11.44
C VAL A 12 -10.01 -7.40 11.20
N VAL A 13 -8.71 -7.19 11.41
CA VAL A 13 -7.98 -6.00 10.92
C VAL A 13 -7.06 -6.42 9.79
N ILE A 14 -7.17 -5.76 8.66
CA ILE A 14 -6.27 -5.89 7.51
C ILE A 14 -5.34 -4.67 7.51
N VAL A 15 -4.04 -4.89 7.40
CA VAL A 15 -3.04 -3.80 7.37
C VAL A 15 -2.53 -3.62 5.95
N GLY A 16 -2.87 -2.49 5.36
CA GLY A 16 -2.54 -2.11 3.99
C GLY A 16 -3.71 -2.23 3.01
N ALA A 17 -3.99 -1.15 2.27
CA ALA A 17 -5.02 -1.05 1.23
C ALA A 17 -4.42 -1.16 -0.20
N GLY A 18 -3.39 -1.97 -0.36
CA GLY A 18 -2.85 -2.36 -1.66
C GLY A 18 -3.64 -3.52 -2.29
N LEU A 19 -3.09 -4.08 -3.39
CA LEU A 19 -3.70 -5.20 -4.11
C LEU A 19 -4.09 -6.34 -3.16
N SER A 20 -3.19 -6.74 -2.26
CA SER A 20 -3.42 -7.86 -1.33
C SER A 20 -4.52 -7.57 -0.33
N GLY A 21 -4.57 -6.35 0.25
CA GLY A 21 -5.58 -5.98 1.24
C GLY A 21 -6.99 -5.89 0.66
N ILE A 22 -7.12 -5.34 -0.55
CA ILE A 22 -8.40 -5.30 -1.26
C ILE A 22 -8.88 -6.71 -1.60
N GLY A 23 -7.99 -7.58 -2.11
CA GLY A 23 -8.32 -8.98 -2.37
C GLY A 23 -8.74 -9.75 -1.11
N ALA A 24 -8.01 -9.56 0.00
CA ALA A 24 -8.35 -10.16 1.29
C ALA A 24 -9.73 -9.71 1.80
N ALA A 25 -10.03 -8.43 1.69
CA ALA A 25 -11.33 -7.88 2.09
C ALA A 25 -12.48 -8.49 1.28
N TRP A 26 -12.30 -8.62 -0.04
CA TRP A 26 -13.31 -9.26 -0.88
C TRP A 26 -13.56 -10.72 -0.45
N HIS A 27 -12.50 -11.49 -0.22
CA HIS A 27 -12.64 -12.87 0.24
C HIS A 27 -13.29 -12.99 1.62
N LEU A 28 -13.05 -12.02 2.52
CA LEU A 28 -13.74 -11.98 3.80
C LEU A 28 -15.23 -11.72 3.63
N GLN A 29 -15.62 -10.78 2.76
CA GLN A 29 -17.05 -10.53 2.47
C GLN A 29 -17.75 -11.76 1.86
N ASP A 30 -17.07 -12.48 0.96
CA ASP A 30 -17.62 -13.65 0.27
C ASP A 30 -17.69 -14.89 1.18
N LYS A 31 -16.64 -15.17 1.96
CA LYS A 31 -16.53 -16.42 2.73
C LYS A 31 -16.93 -16.27 4.20
N CYS A 32 -16.87 -15.07 4.74
CA CYS A 32 -17.12 -14.78 6.15
C CYS A 32 -18.04 -13.55 6.31
N PRO A 33 -19.24 -13.52 5.69
CA PRO A 33 -20.08 -12.31 5.62
C PRO A 33 -20.52 -11.79 6.99
N ASP A 34 -20.54 -12.64 8.01
CA ASP A 34 -20.90 -12.27 9.38
C ASP A 34 -19.76 -11.63 10.17
N ARG A 35 -18.57 -11.55 9.58
CA ARG A 35 -17.39 -10.98 10.24
C ARG A 35 -17.23 -9.52 9.84
N ARG A 36 -17.08 -8.66 10.86
CA ARG A 36 -16.75 -7.26 10.66
C ARG A 36 -15.25 -7.13 10.43
N TYR A 37 -14.86 -6.39 9.42
CA TYR A 37 -13.46 -6.10 9.15
C TYR A 37 -13.21 -4.61 8.95
N LEU A 38 -11.96 -4.23 9.12
CA LEU A 38 -11.45 -2.89 8.86
C LEU A 38 -10.10 -3.00 8.16
N ILE A 39 -9.84 -2.12 7.23
CA ILE A 39 -8.52 -1.96 6.59
C ILE A 39 -7.87 -0.71 7.16
N LEU A 40 -6.64 -0.84 7.66
CA LEU A 40 -5.81 0.29 8.05
C LEU A 40 -4.82 0.59 6.92
N GLU A 41 -4.82 1.82 6.45
CA GLU A 41 -3.89 2.31 5.43
C GLU A 41 -3.12 3.52 5.99
N GLU A 42 -1.80 3.42 5.99
CA GLU A 42 -0.91 4.48 6.50
C GLU A 42 -0.99 5.75 5.65
N ARG A 43 -1.20 5.60 4.35
CA ARG A 43 -1.24 6.71 3.39
C ARG A 43 -2.65 7.30 3.26
N ALA A 44 -2.74 8.45 2.60
CA ALA A 44 -4.01 9.13 2.33
C ALA A 44 -4.82 8.47 1.19
N SER A 45 -4.28 7.44 0.53
CA SER A 45 -4.94 6.78 -0.60
C SER A 45 -4.60 5.29 -0.68
N MET A 46 -5.55 4.49 -1.22
CA MET A 46 -5.34 3.09 -1.52
C MET A 46 -4.51 2.88 -2.79
N GLY A 47 -3.99 1.67 -2.96
CA GLY A 47 -3.29 1.24 -4.17
C GLY A 47 -1.88 0.72 -3.91
N GLY A 48 -1.32 0.98 -2.70
CA GLY A 48 -0.01 0.50 -2.31
C GLY A 48 1.07 0.90 -3.31
N THR A 49 1.85 -0.06 -3.80
CA THR A 49 2.91 0.14 -4.80
C THR A 49 2.45 0.97 -6.01
N TRP A 50 1.25 0.72 -6.51
CA TRP A 50 0.72 1.37 -7.72
C TRP A 50 0.29 2.82 -7.51
N ASP A 51 0.06 3.22 -6.29
CA ASP A 51 -0.17 4.61 -5.91
C ASP A 51 1.12 5.32 -5.48
N LEU A 52 2.09 4.59 -4.92
CA LEU A 52 3.36 5.16 -4.45
C LEU A 52 4.29 5.54 -5.59
N PHE A 53 4.56 4.59 -6.49
CA PHE A 53 5.56 4.77 -7.54
C PHE A 53 4.99 5.52 -8.74
N ARG A 54 5.68 6.60 -9.16
CA ARG A 54 5.27 7.52 -10.21
C ARG A 54 6.32 7.69 -11.31
N TYR A 55 7.42 6.92 -11.27
CA TYR A 55 8.48 7.05 -12.25
C TYR A 55 7.98 6.68 -13.67
N PRO A 56 8.55 7.28 -14.72
CA PRO A 56 8.15 7.04 -16.10
C PRO A 56 8.22 5.57 -16.49
N GLY A 57 7.18 5.10 -17.17
CA GLY A 57 7.11 3.73 -17.66
C GLY A 57 6.76 2.67 -16.63
N ILE A 58 6.44 3.05 -15.38
CA ILE A 58 5.99 2.08 -14.36
C ILE A 58 4.88 1.19 -14.91
N ARG A 59 5.08 -0.12 -14.80
CA ARG A 59 4.17 -1.15 -15.33
C ARG A 59 4.30 -2.44 -14.54
N SER A 60 3.39 -3.38 -14.76
CA SER A 60 3.51 -4.73 -14.22
C SER A 60 4.67 -5.49 -14.88
N ASP A 61 5.38 -6.31 -14.10
CA ASP A 61 6.41 -7.24 -14.61
C ASP A 61 5.79 -8.54 -15.11
N SER A 62 4.60 -8.87 -14.63
CA SER A 62 3.78 -9.99 -15.08
C SER A 62 2.54 -9.52 -15.81
N ASP A 63 1.89 -10.42 -16.51
CA ASP A 63 0.63 -10.13 -17.18
C ASP A 63 -0.51 -9.91 -16.15
N MET A 64 -1.48 -9.09 -16.52
CA MET A 64 -2.62 -8.73 -15.67
C MET A 64 -3.62 -9.86 -15.51
N TYR A 65 -3.59 -10.88 -16.34
CA TYR A 65 -4.45 -12.06 -16.16
C TYR A 65 -3.98 -12.92 -14.99
N THR A 66 -2.67 -12.82 -14.66
CA THR A 66 -2.08 -13.45 -13.47
C THR A 66 -2.12 -12.52 -12.25
N LEU A 67 -1.84 -11.22 -12.43
CA LEU A 67 -1.82 -10.24 -11.34
C LEU A 67 -3.22 -9.88 -10.85
N GLY A 68 -4.20 -9.83 -11.75
CA GLY A 68 -5.57 -9.45 -11.44
C GLY A 68 -6.30 -10.45 -10.55
N TYR A 69 -7.39 -10.00 -9.97
CA TYR A 69 -8.22 -10.85 -9.13
C TYR A 69 -9.03 -11.84 -9.96
N ASN A 70 -9.13 -13.09 -9.51
CA ASN A 70 -9.97 -14.10 -10.16
C ASN A 70 -11.47 -13.76 -10.08
N PHE A 71 -11.90 -13.05 -9.05
CA PHE A 71 -13.28 -12.61 -8.86
C PHE A 71 -13.64 -11.33 -9.64
N ASN A 72 -12.64 -10.55 -10.06
CA ASN A 72 -12.79 -9.41 -10.96
C ASN A 72 -11.68 -9.46 -12.02
N PRO A 73 -11.77 -10.35 -13.03
CA PRO A 73 -10.71 -10.54 -14.02
C PRO A 73 -10.42 -9.26 -14.80
N TRP A 74 -9.13 -9.11 -15.17
CA TRP A 74 -8.70 -8.02 -16.06
C TRP A 74 -9.41 -8.11 -17.42
N LYS A 75 -10.03 -7.01 -17.85
CA LYS A 75 -10.85 -6.96 -19.07
C LYS A 75 -10.23 -6.17 -20.21
N GLU A 76 -9.14 -5.44 -19.94
CA GLU A 76 -8.48 -4.66 -20.98
C GLU A 76 -7.55 -5.53 -21.84
N GLY A 77 -7.38 -5.16 -23.12
CA GLY A 77 -6.60 -5.93 -24.06
C GLY A 77 -5.07 -5.93 -23.85
N LYS A 78 -4.57 -5.00 -23.03
CA LYS A 78 -3.13 -4.87 -22.74
C LYS A 78 -2.75 -5.77 -21.58
N ALA A 79 -2.03 -6.85 -21.87
CA ALA A 79 -1.63 -7.84 -20.87
C ALA A 79 -0.65 -7.26 -19.83
N ILE A 80 0.36 -6.52 -20.26
CA ILE A 80 1.29 -5.79 -19.39
C ILE A 80 0.76 -4.37 -19.22
N ALA A 81 0.14 -4.08 -18.07
CA ALA A 81 -0.50 -2.81 -17.82
C ALA A 81 0.46 -1.79 -17.18
N ASP A 82 0.23 -0.51 -17.49
CA ASP A 82 0.92 0.59 -16.82
C ASP A 82 0.37 0.83 -15.40
N GLY A 83 1.17 1.49 -14.56
CA GLY A 83 0.83 1.75 -13.17
C GLY A 83 -0.52 2.45 -12.97
N PRO A 84 -0.84 3.52 -13.70
CA PRO A 84 -2.14 4.18 -13.62
C PRO A 84 -3.33 3.27 -13.92
N SER A 85 -3.22 2.39 -14.93
CA SER A 85 -4.27 1.43 -15.27
C SER A 85 -4.48 0.40 -14.16
N ILE A 86 -3.39 -0.06 -13.53
CA ILE A 86 -3.47 -1.00 -12.40
C ILE A 86 -4.08 -0.31 -11.18
N LEU A 87 -3.67 0.91 -10.88
CA LEU A 87 -4.25 1.69 -9.79
C LEU A 87 -5.74 1.90 -9.96
N LYS A 88 -6.17 2.27 -11.17
CA LYS A 88 -7.57 2.41 -11.54
C LYS A 88 -8.33 1.11 -11.28
N TYR A 89 -7.82 -0.02 -11.76
CA TYR A 89 -8.40 -1.35 -11.57
C TYR A 89 -8.58 -1.70 -10.09
N ILE A 90 -7.58 -1.43 -9.24
CA ILE A 90 -7.68 -1.67 -7.78
C ILE A 90 -8.78 -0.81 -7.17
N ARG A 91 -8.84 0.48 -7.52
CA ARG A 91 -9.83 1.42 -6.99
C ARG A 91 -11.25 1.08 -7.42
N GLU A 92 -11.44 0.75 -8.69
CA GLU A 92 -12.74 0.32 -9.22
C GLU A 92 -13.21 -0.97 -8.56
N THR A 93 -12.31 -1.95 -8.40
CA THR A 93 -12.62 -3.21 -7.69
C THR A 93 -13.06 -2.96 -6.25
N ALA A 94 -12.35 -2.09 -5.53
CA ALA A 94 -12.71 -1.75 -4.15
C ALA A 94 -14.07 -1.05 -4.06
N ALA A 95 -14.35 -0.11 -4.96
CA ALA A 95 -15.60 0.64 -5.00
C ALA A 95 -16.80 -0.25 -5.40
N GLU A 96 -16.66 -1.09 -6.43
CA GLU A 96 -17.71 -2.01 -6.89
C GLU A 96 -18.10 -3.01 -5.80
N ALA A 97 -17.14 -3.47 -4.99
CA ALA A 97 -17.37 -4.37 -3.87
C ALA A 97 -17.74 -3.64 -2.56
N GLY A 98 -17.74 -2.29 -2.53
CA GLY A 98 -18.01 -1.49 -1.33
C GLY A 98 -16.95 -1.62 -0.24
N ILE A 99 -15.75 -2.06 -0.59
CA ILE A 99 -14.61 -2.26 0.33
C ILE A 99 -14.04 -0.92 0.78
N ASP A 100 -14.07 0.09 -0.10
CA ASP A 100 -13.61 1.44 0.14
C ASP A 100 -14.17 2.08 1.42
N ARG A 101 -15.40 1.72 1.80
CA ARG A 101 -16.07 2.18 3.01
C ARG A 101 -15.47 1.65 4.31
N ASN A 102 -14.70 0.57 4.23
CA ASN A 102 -14.05 -0.09 5.36
C ASN A 102 -12.56 0.25 5.46
N ILE A 103 -12.08 1.27 4.71
CA ILE A 103 -10.69 1.71 4.77
C ILE A 103 -10.58 2.93 5.66
N ARG A 104 -9.70 2.86 6.66
CA ARG A 104 -9.23 4.03 7.41
C ARG A 104 -7.88 4.44 6.88
N TYR A 105 -7.87 5.57 6.19
CA TYR A 105 -6.65 6.18 5.67
C TYR A 105 -5.92 6.95 6.78
N GLN A 106 -4.62 7.19 6.58
CA GLN A 106 -3.75 7.90 7.51
C GLN A 106 -3.66 7.22 8.89
N HIS A 107 -3.91 5.91 8.93
CA HIS A 107 -3.90 5.08 10.12
C HIS A 107 -2.77 4.07 10.04
N LYS A 108 -1.60 4.43 10.58
CA LYS A 108 -0.39 3.59 10.63
C LYS A 108 -0.43 2.68 11.84
N MET A 109 -0.49 1.37 11.64
CA MET A 109 -0.29 0.42 12.74
C MET A 109 1.17 0.48 13.19
N THR A 110 1.40 0.81 14.47
CA THR A 110 2.73 0.96 15.06
C THR A 110 3.13 -0.23 15.92
N SER A 111 2.18 -0.88 16.56
CA SER A 111 2.44 -2.10 17.34
C SER A 111 1.26 -3.06 17.31
N ALA A 112 1.53 -4.35 17.56
CA ALA A 112 0.52 -5.37 17.75
C ALA A 112 0.98 -6.37 18.81
N LYS A 113 0.12 -6.64 19.79
CA LYS A 113 0.38 -7.57 20.90
C LYS A 113 -0.74 -8.60 21.00
N TRP A 114 -0.38 -9.88 20.94
CA TRP A 114 -1.31 -10.98 21.14
C TRP A 114 -1.51 -11.28 22.64
N SER A 115 -2.75 -11.54 23.03
CA SER A 115 -3.11 -12.09 24.33
C SER A 115 -3.80 -13.44 24.14
N SER A 116 -3.18 -14.51 24.60
CA SER A 116 -3.79 -15.85 24.54
C SER A 116 -4.94 -16.03 25.52
N GLU A 117 -4.94 -15.28 26.62
CA GLU A 117 -6.03 -15.26 27.59
C GLU A 117 -7.31 -14.65 26.98
N ASP A 118 -7.17 -13.52 26.28
CA ASP A 118 -8.27 -12.83 25.62
C ASP A 118 -8.59 -13.39 24.22
N ALA A 119 -7.73 -14.25 23.67
CA ALA A 119 -7.76 -14.69 22.28
C ALA A 119 -7.90 -13.52 21.30
N ALA A 120 -7.14 -12.45 21.50
CA ALA A 120 -7.24 -11.21 20.74
C ALA A 120 -5.91 -10.48 20.61
N TRP A 121 -5.78 -9.72 19.52
CA TRP A 121 -4.75 -8.72 19.31
C TRP A 121 -5.17 -7.39 19.94
N THR A 122 -4.24 -6.73 20.59
CA THR A 122 -4.30 -5.29 20.88
C THR A 122 -3.33 -4.60 19.96
N ILE A 123 -3.81 -3.64 19.18
CA ILE A 123 -3.03 -2.90 18.19
C ILE A 123 -3.01 -1.42 18.54
N GLU A 124 -1.86 -0.79 18.33
CA GLU A 124 -1.70 0.66 18.41
C GLU A 124 -1.57 1.22 17.02
N ILE A 125 -2.26 2.33 16.79
CA ILE A 125 -2.40 2.98 15.51
C ILE A 125 -2.05 4.46 15.70
N ALA A 126 -1.10 4.98 14.95
CA ALA A 126 -0.89 6.40 14.82
C ALA A 126 -1.82 6.94 13.74
N ASP A 127 -2.68 7.87 14.10
CA ASP A 127 -3.40 8.69 13.14
C ASP A 127 -2.46 9.82 12.70
N THR A 128 -1.94 9.71 11.47
CA THR A 128 -0.95 10.65 10.93
C THR A 128 -1.56 12.00 10.53
N ALA A 129 -2.90 12.13 10.57
CA ALA A 129 -3.59 13.40 10.33
C ALA A 129 -3.75 14.22 11.58
N SER A 130 -3.93 13.60 12.76
CA SER A 130 -4.18 14.27 14.04
C SER A 130 -3.05 14.12 15.06
N ASP A 131 -2.02 13.32 14.75
CA ASP A 131 -0.95 12.90 15.68
C ASP A 131 -1.48 12.17 16.93
N GLU A 132 -2.69 11.62 16.88
CA GLU A 132 -3.29 10.85 17.96
C GLU A 132 -2.89 9.38 17.88
N THR A 133 -2.80 8.74 19.06
CA THR A 133 -2.65 7.30 19.16
C THR A 133 -3.98 6.64 19.51
N ILE A 134 -4.41 5.71 18.67
CA ILE A 134 -5.66 4.97 18.81
C ILE A 134 -5.32 3.54 19.22
N THR A 135 -6.01 2.99 20.22
CA THR A 135 -5.92 1.58 20.58
C THR A 135 -7.15 0.83 20.08
N MET A 136 -6.94 -0.28 19.39
CA MET A 136 -7.98 -1.15 18.85
C MET A 136 -7.71 -2.60 19.20
N ARG A 137 -8.76 -3.43 19.22
CA ARG A 137 -8.64 -4.89 19.42
C ARG A 137 -9.26 -5.64 18.24
N CYS A 138 -8.66 -6.80 17.89
CA CYS A 138 -9.23 -7.67 16.88
C CYS A 138 -8.95 -9.15 17.19
N GLY A 139 -9.82 -10.03 16.68
CA GLY A 139 -9.63 -11.47 16.77
C GLY A 139 -8.58 -11.99 15.79
N PHE A 140 -8.49 -11.38 14.61
CA PHE A 140 -7.55 -11.76 13.57
C PHE A 140 -6.85 -10.55 12.96
N LEU A 141 -5.53 -10.63 12.80
CA LEU A 141 -4.70 -9.60 12.19
C LEU A 141 -4.10 -10.13 10.89
N LEU A 142 -4.43 -9.49 9.78
CA LEU A 142 -3.96 -9.87 8.44
C LEU A 142 -3.03 -8.81 7.89
N MET A 143 -1.75 -9.17 7.76
CA MET A 143 -0.70 -8.27 7.28
C MET A 143 -0.63 -8.26 5.76
N CYS A 144 -1.03 -7.13 5.15
CA CYS A 144 -1.00 -6.85 3.71
C CYS A 144 -0.16 -5.60 3.37
N ALA A 145 0.80 -5.25 4.24
CA ALA A 145 1.59 -4.02 4.16
C ALA A 145 2.63 -3.99 3.02
N GLY A 146 2.77 -5.08 2.26
CA GLY A 146 3.80 -5.19 1.23
C GLY A 146 5.21 -5.38 1.82
N TYR A 147 6.23 -5.11 1.02
CA TYR A 147 7.64 -5.32 1.41
C TYR A 147 8.52 -4.10 1.15
N TYR A 148 7.97 -3.01 0.62
CA TYR A 148 8.72 -1.77 0.46
C TYR A 148 8.69 -0.93 1.74
N ASN A 149 9.81 -0.30 2.05
CA ASN A 149 9.82 0.81 3.00
C ASN A 149 9.32 2.07 2.26
N TYR A 150 8.15 2.58 2.63
CA TYR A 150 7.54 3.72 1.95
C TYR A 150 8.14 5.06 2.36
N GLU A 151 8.83 5.12 3.50
CA GLU A 151 9.46 6.33 3.99
C GLU A 151 10.78 6.59 3.26
N GLN A 152 11.56 5.53 3.03
CA GLN A 152 12.88 5.66 2.43
C GLN A 152 13.25 4.43 1.58
N GLY A 153 13.55 4.65 0.30
CA GLY A 153 14.19 3.65 -0.54
C GLY A 153 15.66 3.45 -0.17
N TYR A 154 16.20 2.27 -0.50
CA TYR A 154 17.63 2.02 -0.33
C TYR A 154 18.43 2.88 -1.30
N LEU A 155 19.26 3.77 -0.76
CA LEU A 155 20.19 4.59 -1.50
C LEU A 155 21.63 4.21 -1.08
N PRO A 156 22.41 3.56 -1.94
CA PRO A 156 23.78 3.23 -1.62
C PRO A 156 24.64 4.50 -1.59
N GLU A 157 25.64 4.53 -0.69
CA GLU A 157 26.63 5.59 -0.65
C GLU A 157 27.70 5.35 -1.72
N PHE A 158 27.87 6.32 -2.60
CA PHE A 158 28.95 6.30 -3.61
C PHE A 158 29.97 7.38 -3.31
N LYS A 159 31.24 7.04 -3.48
CA LYS A 159 32.33 8.03 -3.39
C LYS A 159 32.14 9.10 -4.47
N GLY A 160 32.13 10.36 -4.07
CA GLY A 160 31.93 11.49 -4.98
C GLY A 160 30.44 11.80 -5.26
N TYR A 161 29.54 11.24 -4.46
CA TYR A 161 28.09 11.50 -4.59
C TYR A 161 27.78 13.00 -4.46
N ASP A 162 28.42 13.67 -3.49
CA ASP A 162 28.26 15.10 -3.23
C ASP A 162 28.99 16.00 -4.23
N ASP A 163 29.88 15.43 -5.05
CA ASP A 163 30.59 16.18 -6.11
C ASP A 163 29.78 16.22 -7.42
N PHE A 164 28.68 15.48 -7.50
CA PHE A 164 27.83 15.46 -8.69
C PHE A 164 26.96 16.70 -8.76
N GLU A 165 27.18 17.55 -9.75
CA GLU A 165 26.44 18.81 -9.94
C GLU A 165 25.06 18.65 -10.59
N GLY A 166 24.72 17.43 -11.02
CA GLY A 166 23.43 17.12 -11.62
C GLY A 166 22.36 16.76 -10.60
N GLU A 167 21.15 16.56 -11.07
CA GLU A 167 20.05 16.12 -10.23
C GLU A 167 20.12 14.62 -9.99
N ILE A 168 19.99 14.20 -8.73
CA ILE A 168 19.98 12.81 -8.31
C ILE A 168 18.58 12.48 -7.82
N VAL A 169 17.95 11.47 -8.43
CA VAL A 169 16.58 11.09 -8.16
C VAL A 169 16.50 9.63 -7.75
N HIS A 170 15.90 9.37 -6.59
CA HIS A 170 15.48 8.02 -6.25
C HIS A 170 14.08 7.74 -6.86
N PRO A 171 13.88 6.67 -7.64
CA PRO A 171 12.62 6.43 -8.36
C PRO A 171 11.37 6.34 -7.49
N GLN A 172 11.52 5.96 -6.21
CA GLN A 172 10.41 5.92 -5.25
C GLN A 172 9.81 7.31 -4.98
N HIS A 173 10.62 8.36 -5.11
CA HIS A 173 10.25 9.76 -4.88
C HIS A 173 10.46 10.57 -6.17
N TRP A 174 9.94 10.04 -7.28
CA TRP A 174 10.06 10.69 -8.58
C TRP A 174 9.35 12.05 -8.58
N PRO A 175 10.08 13.16 -8.87
CA PRO A 175 9.44 14.48 -8.96
C PRO A 175 8.55 14.54 -10.21
N GLU A 176 7.27 14.87 -10.03
CA GLU A 176 6.31 14.91 -11.15
C GLU A 176 6.70 15.93 -12.23
N GLU A 177 7.32 17.05 -11.83
CA GLU A 177 7.74 18.14 -12.71
C GLU A 177 9.14 17.96 -13.31
N LEU A 178 9.80 16.82 -13.10
CA LEU A 178 11.15 16.57 -13.59
C LEU A 178 11.20 16.52 -15.11
N ASP A 179 11.83 17.54 -15.73
CA ASP A 179 12.10 17.54 -17.16
C ASP A 179 13.50 17.00 -17.47
N TYR A 180 13.57 15.79 -17.95
CA TYR A 180 14.79 15.11 -18.38
C TYR A 180 14.98 15.08 -19.90
N ARG A 181 14.10 15.72 -20.68
CA ARG A 181 14.22 15.77 -22.15
C ARG A 181 15.48 16.47 -22.57
N GLY A 182 16.25 15.83 -23.46
CA GLY A 182 17.52 16.35 -23.97
C GLY A 182 18.68 16.30 -22.98
N LYS A 183 18.48 15.78 -21.77
CA LYS A 183 19.55 15.59 -20.77
C LYS A 183 20.24 14.22 -20.95
N LYS A 184 21.49 14.14 -20.50
CA LYS A 184 22.19 12.86 -20.34
C LYS A 184 21.75 12.25 -19.00
N VAL A 185 21.13 11.10 -19.06
CA VAL A 185 20.64 10.39 -17.88
C VAL A 185 21.51 9.17 -17.64
N VAL A 186 21.94 8.96 -16.41
CA VAL A 186 22.63 7.75 -15.95
C VAL A 186 21.74 7.02 -14.97
N ILE A 187 21.48 5.74 -15.23
CA ILE A 187 20.66 4.90 -14.35
C ILE A 187 21.60 3.91 -13.65
N ILE A 188 21.55 3.89 -12.31
CA ILE A 188 22.33 2.97 -11.49
C ILE A 188 21.37 1.97 -10.85
N GLY A 189 21.43 0.72 -11.32
CA GLY A 189 20.59 -0.36 -10.85
C GLY A 189 20.40 -1.44 -11.90
N SER A 190 19.85 -2.59 -11.49
CA SER A 190 19.56 -3.73 -12.35
C SER A 190 18.21 -4.38 -12.09
N GLY A 191 17.39 -3.79 -11.22
CA GLY A 191 16.04 -4.23 -10.94
C GLY A 191 15.03 -3.76 -11.98
N ALA A 192 13.77 -4.18 -11.84
CA ALA A 192 12.66 -3.85 -12.73
C ALA A 192 12.55 -2.34 -13.02
N THR A 193 12.71 -1.52 -12.01
CA THR A 193 12.68 -0.05 -12.14
C THR A 193 13.76 0.46 -13.09
N ALA A 194 15.01 -0.01 -12.94
CA ALA A 194 16.13 0.42 -13.79
C ALA A 194 15.99 -0.06 -15.25
N VAL A 195 15.34 -1.19 -15.45
CA VAL A 195 15.04 -1.71 -16.80
C VAL A 195 13.89 -0.94 -17.46
N THR A 196 13.00 -0.37 -16.64
CA THR A 196 11.83 0.36 -17.11
C THR A 196 12.17 1.81 -17.49
N LEU A 197 13.05 2.47 -16.73
CA LEU A 197 13.57 3.81 -16.99
C LEU A 197 14.54 3.83 -18.18
#